data_cabb6dbb9b65f302827f1d48a4587910
#
_entry.id   cabb6dbb9b65f302827f1d48a4587910
#
_cell.length_a   1.000
_cell.length_b   1.000
_cell.length_c   1.000
_cell.angle_alpha   90.00
_cell.angle_beta   90.00
_cell.angle_gamma   90.00
#
_symmetry.space_group_name_H-M   'P 1'
#
loop_
_entity.id
_entity.type
_entity.pdbx_description
1 polymer ?
#
loop_
_entity_poly.entity_id
_entity_poly.type
_entity_poly.pdbx_seq_one_letter_code
_entity_poly.pdbx_strand_id
1 'polypeptide(L)'
;DEFAKTIHSQWAKMGISVDYDHERFTLDKGLNDAVNKVFIDLYNKGLIYKGERIINWDPVQMTALSNEEVIYKEDKGAFYHLKYFLEDGSRYLEVATTRPETLFGDTAVAVNPKDERYKDLIGKNVILPIVNKKIPIIGDIHADPEFGTGVVKITPAHDPNDFEVGLRHNLAKVVVMNKDATMNELAGKYQGMSREECRKNLVEELKEKDLLIKIEEMTHSVGHSERSDAVVEPYLSKQWFVKMRPLADRVLENQKNKETKVNFVPPRYEKTMNHWMEITYDWCISRQLWWGHQIPAWYKDDQVYVGIEAPKEDGWTQDTDVLDTWFSSALWPFSTMGWPDTCDDYKRYYPNNLLVTGYDIIPFWVNRMTFQGLEFLNERPFKDCLIHGLIRDKKGRKMSKSLGNGIDPMDVIDMYGADSLRFFLTTNTAPGMDLRYDEEKVKSTWNFINKIWNASRFVLMKLEDFKEEDYTLDNLKEEDKWILNRLNTTIKEVTKNMDKYDFHIVGNTLYDFVWGDFCDKYIELSKFYNDNTTKSVLIRVLTDILKMLHPFMPYVTEEIYGM
;
A
#
# COMPACT_ATOMS: atom_id res chain seq x y z
N ASP A 1 -8.36 21.72 10.12
CA ASP A 1 -8.70 22.85 9.23
C ASP A 1 -7.50 23.52 8.55
N GLU A 2 -6.36 23.71 9.24
CA GLU A 2 -5.17 24.34 8.67
C GLU A 2 -4.54 23.48 7.59
N PHE A 3 -4.33 22.17 7.87
CA PHE A 3 -3.79 21.23 6.89
C PHE A 3 -4.69 21.06 5.66
N ALA A 4 -6.01 21.04 5.82
CA ALA A 4 -6.94 20.97 4.69
C ALA A 4 -6.78 22.18 3.76
N LYS A 5 -6.66 23.40 4.32
CA LYS A 5 -6.43 24.62 3.53
C LYS A 5 -5.10 24.56 2.77
N THR A 6 -4.05 24.04 3.42
CA THR A 6 -2.74 23.85 2.78
C THR A 6 -2.83 22.88 1.61
N ILE A 7 -3.50 21.73 1.80
CA ILE A 7 -3.72 20.72 0.75
C ILE A 7 -4.50 21.34 -0.43
N HIS A 8 -5.59 22.05 -0.18
CA HIS A 8 -6.37 22.71 -1.23
C HIS A 8 -5.52 23.73 -2.00
N SER A 9 -4.69 24.51 -1.31
CA SER A 9 -3.78 25.48 -1.94
C SER A 9 -2.76 24.78 -2.84
N GLN A 10 -2.19 23.65 -2.40
CA GLN A 10 -1.27 22.85 -3.19
C GLN A 10 -1.97 22.24 -4.42
N TRP A 11 -3.16 21.69 -4.26
CA TRP A 11 -3.95 21.14 -5.36
C TRP A 11 -4.31 22.21 -6.41
N ALA A 12 -4.70 23.41 -5.95
CA ALA A 12 -4.97 24.53 -6.84
C ALA A 12 -3.71 24.92 -7.65
N LYS A 13 -2.55 25.03 -7.00
CA LYS A 13 -1.27 25.31 -7.69
C LYS A 13 -0.89 24.23 -8.70
N MET A 14 -1.18 22.97 -8.39
CA MET A 14 -0.94 21.84 -9.30
C MET A 14 -1.95 21.73 -10.44
N GLY A 15 -3.02 22.51 -10.41
CA GLY A 15 -4.09 22.43 -11.40
C GLY A 15 -4.89 21.12 -11.32
N ILE A 16 -5.08 20.59 -10.11
CA ILE A 16 -5.90 19.40 -9.89
C ILE A 16 -7.38 19.80 -9.99
N SER A 17 -8.06 19.21 -10.96
CA SER A 17 -9.48 19.44 -11.23
C SER A 17 -10.29 18.26 -10.70
N VAL A 18 -10.90 18.45 -9.53
CA VAL A 18 -11.79 17.49 -8.86
C VAL A 18 -13.10 18.16 -8.49
N ASP A 19 -14.11 17.38 -8.14
CA ASP A 19 -15.39 17.87 -7.69
C ASP A 19 -15.32 18.30 -6.20
N TYR A 20 -14.96 19.55 -5.96
CA TYR A 20 -14.81 20.11 -4.62
C TYR A 20 -16.15 20.24 -3.87
N ASP A 21 -17.28 20.27 -4.57
CA ASP A 21 -18.60 20.35 -3.95
C ASP A 21 -19.01 19.03 -3.29
N HIS A 22 -18.40 17.91 -3.72
CA HIS A 22 -18.61 16.57 -3.16
C HIS A 22 -17.41 16.10 -2.31
N GLU A 23 -16.66 17.03 -1.75
CA GLU A 23 -15.58 16.70 -0.83
C GLU A 23 -16.08 15.95 0.39
N ARG A 24 -15.39 14.85 0.75
CA ARG A 24 -15.74 14.03 1.91
C ARG A 24 -14.55 13.87 2.83
N PHE A 25 -14.82 13.81 4.11
CA PHE A 25 -13.83 13.50 5.14
C PHE A 25 -14.09 12.10 5.71
N THR A 26 -13.03 11.29 5.83
CA THR A 26 -13.16 9.87 6.21
C THR A 26 -13.94 9.64 7.51
N LEU A 27 -13.86 10.57 8.46
CA LEU A 27 -14.55 10.47 9.75
C LEU A 27 -15.85 11.30 9.81
N ASP A 28 -16.39 11.77 8.68
CA ASP A 28 -17.70 12.40 8.71
C ASP A 28 -18.80 11.40 9.12
N LYS A 29 -19.93 11.92 9.54
CA LYS A 29 -21.02 11.08 10.07
C LYS A 29 -21.46 10.00 9.07
N GLY A 30 -21.66 10.34 7.80
CA GLY A 30 -22.16 9.41 6.79
C GLY A 30 -21.17 8.28 6.51
N LEU A 31 -19.87 8.58 6.45
CA LEU A 31 -18.83 7.57 6.28
C LEU A 31 -18.66 6.72 7.54
N ASN A 32 -18.74 7.31 8.73
CA ASN A 32 -18.72 6.55 9.97
C ASN A 32 -19.92 5.59 10.10
N ASP A 33 -21.11 6.02 9.69
CA ASP A 33 -22.32 5.19 9.67
C ASP A 33 -22.13 3.99 8.71
N ALA A 34 -21.51 4.20 7.54
CA ALA A 34 -21.18 3.13 6.60
C ALA A 34 -20.17 2.13 7.20
N VAL A 35 -19.13 2.62 7.86
CA VAL A 35 -18.12 1.77 8.54
C VAL A 35 -18.77 0.93 9.63
N ASN A 36 -19.60 1.52 10.48
CA ASN A 36 -20.31 0.81 11.54
C ASN A 36 -21.24 -0.26 10.96
N LYS A 37 -21.98 0.07 9.90
CA LYS A 37 -22.85 -0.89 9.21
C LYS A 37 -22.05 -2.09 8.68
N VAL A 38 -20.94 -1.85 8.02
CA VAL A 38 -20.08 -2.92 7.47
C VAL A 38 -19.55 -3.82 8.59
N PHE A 39 -19.05 -3.24 9.67
CA PHE A 39 -18.57 -4.01 10.82
C PHE A 39 -19.66 -4.91 11.42
N ILE A 40 -20.82 -4.33 11.69
CA ILE A 40 -21.97 -5.04 12.29
C ILE A 40 -22.48 -6.15 11.36
N ASP A 41 -22.62 -5.85 10.06
CA ASP A 41 -23.11 -6.84 9.09
C ASP A 41 -22.13 -8.01 8.93
N LEU A 42 -20.84 -7.75 8.83
CA LEU A 42 -19.80 -8.79 8.76
C LEU A 42 -19.75 -9.61 10.06
N TYR A 43 -19.91 -8.98 11.22
CA TYR A 43 -20.00 -9.69 12.50
C TYR A 43 -21.22 -10.63 12.54
N ASN A 44 -22.40 -10.13 12.17
CA ASN A 44 -23.63 -10.92 12.14
C ASN A 44 -23.56 -12.10 11.14
N LYS A 45 -22.78 -11.96 10.07
CA LYS A 45 -22.48 -13.04 9.12
C LYS A 45 -21.40 -14.01 9.63
N GLY A 46 -20.83 -13.78 10.81
CA GLY A 46 -19.74 -14.58 11.37
C GLY A 46 -18.40 -14.41 10.64
N LEU A 47 -18.25 -13.34 9.85
CA LEU A 47 -17.02 -12.99 9.14
C LEU A 47 -16.09 -12.08 9.95
N ILE A 48 -16.60 -11.40 10.97
CA ILE A 48 -15.77 -10.70 11.98
C ILE A 48 -15.87 -11.46 13.30
N TYR A 49 -14.74 -11.63 13.98
CA TYR A 49 -14.65 -12.25 15.29
C TYR A 49 -13.56 -11.61 16.15
N LYS A 50 -13.70 -11.71 17.47
CA LYS A 50 -12.64 -11.37 18.42
C LYS A 50 -11.94 -12.63 18.88
N GLY A 51 -10.62 -12.68 18.78
CA GLY A 51 -9.85 -13.87 19.11
C GLY A 51 -8.46 -13.56 19.62
N GLU A 52 -7.89 -14.49 20.38
CA GLU A 52 -6.51 -14.43 20.85
C GLU A 52 -5.62 -15.17 19.85
N ARG A 53 -4.66 -14.45 19.27
CA ARG A 53 -3.69 -14.96 18.30
C ARG A 53 -2.33 -14.29 18.48
N ILE A 54 -1.30 -14.90 17.92
CA ILE A 54 -0.04 -14.20 17.70
C ILE A 54 -0.26 -13.22 16.55
N ILE A 55 0.00 -11.96 16.82
CA ILE A 55 -0.10 -10.86 15.87
C ILE A 55 1.25 -10.19 15.67
N ASN A 56 1.39 -9.47 14.57
CA ASN A 56 2.50 -8.53 14.40
C ASN A 56 2.24 -7.30 15.28
N TRP A 57 3.17 -6.99 16.15
CA TRP A 57 3.05 -5.90 17.10
C TRP A 57 4.16 -4.87 16.91
N ASP A 58 3.79 -3.61 16.81
CA ASP A 58 4.74 -2.49 16.84
C ASP A 58 5.01 -2.08 18.30
N PRO A 59 6.21 -2.36 18.84
CA PRO A 59 6.49 -2.08 20.24
C PRO A 59 6.74 -0.61 20.54
N VAL A 60 7.02 0.22 19.51
CA VAL A 60 7.24 1.66 19.65
C VAL A 60 5.92 2.40 19.69
N GLN A 61 5.01 2.09 18.78
CA GLN A 61 3.67 2.67 18.75
C GLN A 61 2.66 1.92 19.61
N MET A 62 3.04 0.76 20.13
CA MET A 62 2.21 -0.12 20.97
C MET A 62 0.85 -0.44 20.32
N THR A 63 0.89 -0.85 19.07
CA THR A 63 -0.32 -1.19 18.28
C THR A 63 -0.11 -2.44 17.43
N ALA A 64 -1.23 -3.12 17.16
CA ALA A 64 -1.28 -4.24 16.23
C ALA A 64 -1.03 -3.77 14.79
N LEU A 65 -0.42 -4.64 13.99
CA LEU A 65 -0.17 -4.47 12.56
C LEU A 65 -0.84 -5.61 11.79
N SER A 66 -1.30 -5.34 10.57
CA SER A 66 -1.62 -6.40 9.62
C SER A 66 -0.33 -6.97 8.99
N ASN A 67 -0.42 -8.11 8.33
CA ASN A 67 0.75 -8.74 7.70
C ASN A 67 1.35 -7.83 6.61
N GLU A 68 0.51 -7.09 5.92
CA GLU A 68 0.91 -6.18 4.84
C GLU A 68 1.68 -4.95 5.35
N GLU A 69 1.51 -4.56 6.62
CA GLU A 69 2.23 -3.46 7.27
C GLU A 69 3.65 -3.85 7.75
N VAL A 70 4.06 -5.10 7.51
CA VAL A 70 5.39 -5.61 7.88
C VAL A 70 6.32 -5.58 6.67
N ILE A 71 7.39 -4.78 6.77
CA ILE A 71 8.43 -4.67 5.74
C ILE A 71 9.61 -5.56 6.13
N TYR A 72 9.92 -6.55 5.30
CA TYR A 72 11.05 -7.44 5.55
C TYR A 72 12.35 -6.82 5.06
N LYS A 73 13.36 -6.82 5.95
CA LYS A 73 14.72 -6.33 5.68
C LYS A 73 15.74 -7.40 6.03
N GLU A 74 16.87 -7.37 5.35
CA GLU A 74 18.02 -8.21 5.68
C GLU A 74 18.78 -7.61 6.86
N ASP A 75 18.69 -8.25 8.03
CA ASP A 75 19.37 -7.83 9.25
C ASP A 75 20.45 -8.85 9.65
N LYS A 76 21.49 -8.35 10.28
CA LYS A 76 22.51 -9.20 10.91
C LYS A 76 21.97 -9.80 12.19
N GLY A 77 22.11 -11.11 12.32
CA GLY A 77 21.70 -11.86 13.49
C GLY A 77 22.63 -13.05 13.74
N ALA A 78 22.22 -13.93 14.61
CA ALA A 78 22.95 -15.16 14.86
C ALA A 78 22.02 -16.28 15.33
N PHE A 79 22.40 -17.52 15.06
CA PHE A 79 21.91 -18.67 15.79
C PHE A 79 22.72 -18.89 17.06
N TYR A 80 22.02 -18.98 18.17
CA TYR A 80 22.58 -19.31 19.47
C TYR A 80 22.25 -20.77 19.76
N HIS A 81 23.27 -21.61 19.89
CA HIS A 81 23.14 -23.02 20.14
C HIS A 81 23.26 -23.29 21.63
N LEU A 82 22.18 -23.79 22.24
CA LEU A 82 22.01 -23.92 23.68
C LEU A 82 21.88 -25.38 24.08
N LYS A 83 22.35 -25.70 25.30
CA LYS A 83 22.24 -27.03 25.94
C LYS A 83 20.95 -27.07 26.78
N TYR A 84 19.99 -27.90 26.40
CA TYR A 84 18.81 -28.21 27.21
C TYR A 84 19.02 -29.61 27.81
N PHE A 85 19.47 -29.69 29.05
CA PHE A 85 19.76 -30.97 29.71
C PHE A 85 18.51 -31.78 29.99
N LEU A 86 18.55 -33.09 29.78
CA LEU A 86 17.51 -33.99 30.26
C LEU A 86 17.38 -33.88 31.80
N GLU A 87 16.20 -34.16 32.30
CA GLU A 87 15.90 -34.10 33.75
C GLU A 87 16.86 -34.95 34.59
N ASP A 88 17.32 -36.09 34.07
CA ASP A 88 18.28 -36.98 34.73
C ASP A 88 19.74 -36.57 34.56
N GLY A 89 20.00 -35.46 33.81
CA GLY A 89 21.33 -34.96 33.53
C GLY A 89 22.21 -35.84 32.64
N SER A 90 21.68 -36.93 32.09
CA SER A 90 22.46 -37.92 31.31
C SER A 90 23.01 -37.38 30.00
N ARG A 91 22.27 -36.47 29.37
CA ARG A 91 22.65 -35.79 28.12
C ARG A 91 21.87 -34.50 27.94
N TYR A 92 22.22 -33.71 26.95
CA TYR A 92 21.46 -32.54 26.54
C TYR A 92 20.92 -32.63 25.11
N LEU A 93 19.86 -31.88 24.84
CA LEU A 93 19.42 -31.56 23.51
C LEU A 93 20.01 -30.23 23.08
N GLU A 94 20.54 -30.17 21.87
CA GLU A 94 21.03 -28.93 21.27
C GLU A 94 19.87 -28.18 20.64
N VAL A 95 19.59 -27.00 21.15
CA VAL A 95 18.54 -26.09 20.63
C VAL A 95 19.22 -24.89 19.98
N ALA A 96 18.91 -24.61 18.71
CA ALA A 96 19.37 -23.41 18.01
C ALA A 96 18.24 -22.40 17.89
N THR A 97 18.49 -21.17 18.31
CA THR A 97 17.48 -20.09 18.26
C THR A 97 18.13 -18.76 17.87
N THR A 98 17.41 -17.94 17.13
CA THR A 98 17.78 -16.53 16.86
C THR A 98 17.35 -15.59 17.97
N ARG A 99 16.49 -16.05 18.89
CA ARG A 99 15.85 -15.24 19.92
C ARG A 99 16.00 -15.89 21.33
N PRO A 100 17.22 -15.97 21.87
CA PRO A 100 17.44 -16.60 23.19
C PRO A 100 16.67 -15.91 24.31
N GLU A 101 16.37 -14.61 24.21
CA GLU A 101 15.60 -13.85 25.20
C GLU A 101 14.17 -14.37 25.41
N THR A 102 13.62 -15.15 24.47
CA THR A 102 12.28 -15.75 24.65
C THR A 102 12.28 -17.05 25.43
N LEU A 103 13.45 -17.59 25.81
CA LEU A 103 13.54 -18.88 26.50
C LEU A 103 12.72 -18.93 27.81
N PHE A 104 12.51 -17.79 28.47
CA PHE A 104 11.71 -17.72 29.70
C PHE A 104 10.26 -18.14 29.47
N GLY A 105 9.79 -18.09 28.21
CA GLY A 105 8.45 -18.50 27.78
C GLY A 105 8.38 -19.89 27.17
N ASP A 106 9.46 -20.64 27.13
CA ASP A 106 9.47 -22.00 26.57
C ASP A 106 8.59 -22.92 27.40
N THR A 107 7.73 -23.68 26.75
CA THR A 107 6.80 -24.61 27.40
C THR A 107 6.95 -26.05 26.95
N ALA A 108 7.75 -26.28 25.90
CA ALA A 108 8.14 -27.60 25.43
C ALA A 108 9.39 -27.52 24.54
N VAL A 109 9.97 -28.69 24.28
CA VAL A 109 10.92 -28.91 23.19
C VAL A 109 10.31 -29.94 22.25
N ALA A 110 10.28 -29.64 20.94
CA ALA A 110 9.75 -30.54 19.94
C ALA A 110 10.86 -31.29 19.21
N VAL A 111 10.61 -32.56 18.94
CA VAL A 111 11.42 -33.42 18.08
C VAL A 111 10.51 -34.17 17.11
N ASN A 112 11.02 -34.53 15.95
CA ASN A 112 10.21 -35.28 14.99
C ASN A 112 9.98 -36.72 15.48
N PRO A 113 8.73 -37.25 15.49
CA PRO A 113 8.45 -38.61 15.89
C PRO A 113 9.17 -39.68 15.05
N LYS A 114 9.63 -39.33 13.86
CA LYS A 114 10.37 -40.22 12.96
C LYS A 114 11.88 -40.07 13.06
N ASP A 115 12.39 -39.12 13.86
CA ASP A 115 13.82 -38.90 14.03
C ASP A 115 14.39 -39.93 15.00
N GLU A 116 15.18 -40.87 14.47
CA GLU A 116 15.80 -41.94 15.24
C GLU A 116 16.72 -41.44 16.36
N ARG A 117 17.24 -40.21 16.24
CA ARG A 117 18.14 -39.61 17.25
C ARG A 117 17.42 -39.25 18.54
N TYR A 118 16.12 -38.96 18.47
CA TYR A 118 15.36 -38.32 19.54
C TYR A 118 14.01 -38.93 19.87
N LYS A 119 13.47 -39.82 19.00
CA LYS A 119 12.13 -40.40 19.16
C LYS A 119 11.90 -41.05 20.56
N ASP A 120 12.95 -41.66 21.12
CA ASP A 120 12.87 -42.34 22.45
C ASP A 120 12.87 -41.36 23.64
N LEU A 121 13.02 -40.08 23.36
CA LEU A 121 12.97 -39.01 24.37
C LEU A 121 11.59 -38.38 24.49
N ILE A 122 10.67 -38.64 23.55
CA ILE A 122 9.31 -38.11 23.58
C ILE A 122 8.61 -38.60 24.87
N GLY A 123 8.02 -37.63 25.59
CA GLY A 123 7.39 -37.87 26.89
C GLY A 123 8.31 -37.72 28.11
N LYS A 124 9.63 -37.56 27.88
CA LYS A 124 10.58 -37.15 28.93
C LYS A 124 10.60 -35.64 29.07
N ASN A 125 11.37 -35.14 30.07
CA ASN A 125 11.51 -33.72 30.33
C ASN A 125 12.95 -33.26 30.11
N VAL A 126 13.09 -31.97 29.74
CA VAL A 126 14.34 -31.22 29.81
C VAL A 126 14.24 -30.15 30.89
N ILE A 127 15.37 -29.68 31.37
CA ILE A 127 15.48 -28.56 32.27
C ILE A 127 15.72 -27.30 31.42
N LEU A 128 14.81 -26.35 31.52
CA LEU A 128 14.91 -25.07 30.82
C LEU A 128 16.12 -24.29 31.38
N PRO A 129 17.10 -23.91 30.55
CA PRO A 129 18.28 -23.16 31.02
C PRO A 129 17.87 -21.90 31.78
N ILE A 130 18.70 -21.52 32.78
CA ILE A 130 18.53 -20.32 33.62
C ILE A 130 17.31 -20.38 34.54
N VAL A 131 16.13 -20.75 33.98
CA VAL A 131 14.84 -20.83 34.72
C VAL A 131 14.78 -22.04 35.64
N ASN A 132 15.52 -23.12 35.32
CA ASN A 132 15.54 -24.39 36.01
C ASN A 132 14.17 -25.08 36.16
N LYS A 133 13.26 -24.84 35.20
CA LYS A 133 11.94 -25.43 35.15
C LYS A 133 11.96 -26.66 34.25
N LYS A 134 11.21 -27.69 34.63
CA LYS A 134 10.98 -28.86 33.77
C LYS A 134 9.96 -28.53 32.66
N ILE A 135 10.31 -28.84 31.42
CA ILE A 135 9.41 -28.75 30.28
C ILE A 135 9.45 -30.06 29.49
N PRO A 136 8.32 -30.49 28.88
CA PRO A 136 8.25 -31.78 28.20
C PRO A 136 8.94 -31.76 26.85
N ILE A 137 9.41 -32.92 26.43
CA ILE A 137 9.79 -33.22 25.06
C ILE A 137 8.56 -33.79 24.36
N ILE A 138 8.11 -33.13 23.31
CA ILE A 138 6.94 -33.52 22.51
C ILE A 138 7.35 -34.00 21.12
N GLY A 139 6.52 -34.87 20.54
CA GLY A 139 6.68 -35.30 19.16
C GLY A 139 5.81 -34.44 18.25
N ASP A 140 6.42 -33.66 17.36
CA ASP A 140 5.71 -32.86 16.35
C ASP A 140 6.48 -32.77 15.04
N ILE A 141 5.76 -32.84 13.93
CA ILE A 141 6.33 -32.73 12.58
C ILE A 141 6.92 -31.36 12.26
N HIS A 142 6.59 -30.35 13.09
CA HIS A 142 7.20 -29.02 13.01
C HIS A 142 8.73 -29.06 13.19
N ALA A 143 9.24 -29.99 13.98
CA ALA A 143 10.67 -30.26 14.07
C ALA A 143 11.14 -31.03 12.83
N ASP A 144 11.83 -30.34 11.93
CA ASP A 144 12.39 -30.98 10.72
C ASP A 144 13.73 -31.63 11.05
N PRO A 145 13.89 -32.97 10.88
CA PRO A 145 15.13 -33.70 11.17
C PRO A 145 16.32 -33.25 10.30
N GLU A 146 16.05 -32.69 9.14
CA GLU A 146 17.07 -32.26 8.16
C GLU A 146 17.45 -30.80 8.33
N PHE A 147 16.71 -30.05 9.16
CA PHE A 147 16.97 -28.63 9.39
C PHE A 147 17.59 -28.38 10.77
N GLY A 148 18.73 -27.71 10.79
CA GLY A 148 19.42 -27.34 12.02
C GLY A 148 19.79 -28.56 12.89
N THR A 149 19.39 -28.52 14.16
CA THR A 149 19.68 -29.61 15.12
C THR A 149 18.61 -30.72 15.10
N GLY A 150 17.47 -30.50 14.42
CA GLY A 150 16.28 -31.36 14.49
C GLY A 150 15.50 -31.22 15.81
N VAL A 151 15.90 -30.30 16.67
CA VAL A 151 15.29 -30.01 17.97
C VAL A 151 14.83 -28.56 18.00
N VAL A 152 13.59 -28.31 18.30
CA VAL A 152 12.99 -26.97 18.29
C VAL A 152 12.41 -26.64 19.68
N LYS A 153 12.82 -25.50 20.26
CA LYS A 153 12.16 -24.96 21.44
C LYS A 153 10.78 -24.42 21.04
N ILE A 154 9.80 -24.60 21.90
CA ILE A 154 8.41 -24.14 21.63
C ILE A 154 8.04 -23.05 22.62
N THR A 155 7.84 -21.85 22.07
CA THR A 155 7.45 -20.63 22.80
C THR A 155 6.12 -20.09 22.26
N PRO A 156 4.98 -20.68 22.63
CA PRO A 156 3.68 -20.42 21.99
C PRO A 156 3.21 -18.97 22.03
N ALA A 157 3.72 -18.16 22.96
CA ALA A 157 3.32 -16.76 23.08
C ALA A 157 4.18 -15.78 22.24
N HIS A 158 5.27 -16.24 21.61
CA HIS A 158 6.26 -15.36 20.94
C HIS A 158 6.65 -15.82 19.53
N ASP A 159 6.02 -16.84 19.01
CA ASP A 159 6.22 -17.31 17.64
C ASP A 159 4.91 -17.87 17.07
N PRO A 160 4.50 -17.49 15.85
CA PRO A 160 3.25 -17.96 15.27
C PRO A 160 3.22 -19.47 14.96
N ASN A 161 4.36 -20.08 14.59
CA ASN A 161 4.44 -21.51 14.35
C ASN A 161 4.38 -22.28 15.67
N ASP A 162 5.08 -21.81 16.69
CA ASP A 162 5.05 -22.38 18.03
C ASP A 162 3.66 -22.26 18.67
N PHE A 163 2.93 -21.19 18.36
CA PHE A 163 1.55 -21.03 18.79
C PHE A 163 0.65 -22.18 18.26
N GLU A 164 0.79 -22.54 16.99
CA GLU A 164 0.04 -23.64 16.39
C GLU A 164 0.44 -25.01 17.00
N VAL A 165 1.73 -25.22 17.26
CA VAL A 165 2.22 -26.40 18.01
C VAL A 165 1.62 -26.39 19.41
N GLY A 166 1.61 -25.24 20.08
CA GLY A 166 1.01 -25.08 21.40
C GLY A 166 -0.46 -25.43 21.45
N LEU A 167 -1.23 -25.07 20.43
CA LEU A 167 -2.64 -25.46 20.31
C LEU A 167 -2.81 -26.98 20.14
N ARG A 168 -2.01 -27.62 19.28
CA ARG A 168 -2.08 -29.07 19.04
C ARG A 168 -1.74 -29.90 20.29
N HIS A 169 -0.81 -29.41 21.11
CA HIS A 169 -0.32 -30.10 22.30
C HIS A 169 -0.86 -29.53 23.61
N ASN A 170 -1.80 -28.58 23.54
CA ASN A 170 -2.40 -27.92 24.73
C ASN A 170 -1.33 -27.34 25.67
N LEU A 171 -0.32 -26.68 25.10
CA LEU A 171 0.76 -26.06 25.87
C LEU A 171 0.33 -24.70 26.45
N ALA A 172 0.93 -24.33 27.59
CA ALA A 172 0.74 -22.99 28.16
C ALA A 172 1.32 -21.90 27.25
N LYS A 173 0.65 -20.75 27.22
CA LYS A 173 1.08 -19.56 26.50
C LYS A 173 1.68 -18.58 27.50
N VAL A 174 3.00 -18.55 27.59
CA VAL A 174 3.73 -17.75 28.58
C VAL A 174 4.30 -16.50 27.91
N VAL A 175 3.68 -15.35 28.19
CA VAL A 175 4.12 -14.05 27.69
C VAL A 175 5.25 -13.51 28.56
N VAL A 176 6.42 -13.22 27.97
CA VAL A 176 7.64 -12.79 28.71
C VAL A 176 8.05 -11.34 28.42
N MET A 177 7.28 -10.64 27.62
CA MET A 177 7.54 -9.24 27.24
C MET A 177 6.31 -8.37 27.50
N ASN A 178 6.57 -7.11 27.82
CA ASN A 178 5.58 -6.05 27.89
C ASN A 178 5.22 -5.55 26.48
N LYS A 179 4.22 -4.67 26.37
CA LYS A 179 3.79 -4.10 25.09
C LYS A 179 4.86 -3.27 24.36
N ASP A 180 5.81 -2.72 25.11
CA ASP A 180 6.96 -1.98 24.59
C ASP A 180 8.16 -2.88 24.25
N ALA A 181 7.97 -4.20 24.27
CA ALA A 181 8.99 -5.23 24.07
C ALA A 181 10.11 -5.23 25.11
N THR A 182 9.91 -4.61 26.29
CA THR A 182 10.77 -4.84 27.45
C THR A 182 10.40 -6.17 28.11
N MET A 183 11.38 -6.80 28.75
CA MET A 183 11.16 -8.06 29.47
C MET A 183 10.28 -7.83 30.70
N ASN A 184 9.32 -8.73 30.94
CA ASN A 184 8.46 -8.66 32.12
C ASN A 184 9.07 -9.39 33.36
N GLU A 185 8.28 -9.53 34.42
CA GLU A 185 8.70 -10.14 35.69
C GLU A 185 9.13 -11.61 35.55
N LEU A 186 8.68 -12.34 34.54
CA LEU A 186 9.04 -13.74 34.29
C LEU A 186 10.50 -13.90 33.84
N ALA A 187 11.13 -12.85 33.37
CA ALA A 187 12.53 -12.83 33.00
C ALA A 187 13.48 -12.61 34.24
N GLY A 188 12.93 -12.51 35.44
CA GLY A 188 13.71 -12.37 36.70
C GLY A 188 14.61 -11.15 36.66
N LYS A 189 15.92 -11.35 36.82
CA LYS A 189 16.91 -10.25 36.85
C LYS A 189 16.99 -9.43 35.52
N TYR A 190 16.43 -9.93 34.45
CA TYR A 190 16.38 -9.23 33.17
C TYR A 190 15.10 -8.39 32.99
N GLN A 191 14.21 -8.35 33.99
CA GLN A 191 13.01 -7.54 33.98
C GLN A 191 13.33 -6.07 33.67
N GLY A 192 12.57 -5.45 32.77
CA GLY A 192 12.70 -4.06 32.35
C GLY A 192 13.76 -3.79 31.28
N MET A 193 14.60 -4.77 30.94
CA MET A 193 15.57 -4.64 29.85
C MET A 193 14.84 -4.72 28.49
N SER A 194 15.36 -4.03 27.46
CA SER A 194 14.94 -4.29 26.09
C SER A 194 15.25 -5.74 25.68
N ARG A 195 14.53 -6.27 24.71
CA ARG A 195 14.81 -7.63 24.19
C ARG A 195 16.24 -7.80 23.70
N GLU A 196 16.80 -6.77 23.08
CA GLU A 196 18.18 -6.75 22.57
C GLU A 196 19.21 -6.75 23.72
N GLU A 197 18.97 -5.92 24.73
CA GLU A 197 19.82 -5.87 25.94
C GLU A 197 19.74 -7.18 26.72
N CYS A 198 18.55 -7.72 26.92
CA CYS A 198 18.33 -9.02 27.53
C CYS A 198 19.07 -10.13 26.78
N ARG A 199 18.95 -10.17 25.45
CA ARG A 199 19.64 -11.15 24.60
C ARG A 199 21.14 -11.12 24.83
N LYS A 200 21.75 -9.93 24.81
CA LYS A 200 23.18 -9.76 25.04
C LYS A 200 23.61 -10.28 26.42
N ASN A 201 22.94 -9.85 27.46
CA ASN A 201 23.30 -10.20 28.83
C ASN A 201 23.02 -11.68 29.15
N LEU A 202 21.94 -12.23 28.61
CA LEU A 202 21.57 -13.64 28.76
C LEU A 202 22.58 -14.57 28.08
N VAL A 203 23.06 -14.20 26.88
CA VAL A 203 24.06 -14.98 26.14
C VAL A 203 25.39 -15.04 26.94
N GLU A 204 25.80 -13.96 27.56
CA GLU A 204 27.00 -13.97 28.44
C GLU A 204 26.79 -14.90 29.65
N GLU A 205 25.63 -14.87 30.32
CA GLU A 205 25.34 -15.79 31.43
C GLU A 205 25.30 -17.25 30.97
N LEU A 206 24.71 -17.53 29.81
CA LEU A 206 24.68 -18.88 29.24
C LEU A 206 26.09 -19.40 28.94
N LYS A 207 26.99 -18.53 28.50
CA LYS A 207 28.38 -18.83 28.25
C LYS A 207 29.13 -19.11 29.57
N GLU A 208 28.96 -18.27 30.57
CA GLU A 208 29.57 -18.45 31.91
C GLU A 208 29.17 -19.76 32.59
N LYS A 209 27.92 -20.21 32.36
CA LYS A 209 27.36 -21.46 32.91
C LYS A 209 27.60 -22.69 32.02
N ASP A 210 28.39 -22.58 30.95
CA ASP A 210 28.64 -23.66 29.97
C ASP A 210 27.34 -24.21 29.33
N LEU A 211 26.34 -23.34 29.14
CA LEU A 211 25.05 -23.67 28.51
C LEU A 211 24.97 -23.22 27.05
N LEU A 212 25.94 -22.43 26.60
CA LEU A 212 26.09 -21.99 25.21
C LEU A 212 27.12 -22.87 24.49
N ILE A 213 26.73 -23.52 23.39
CA ILE A 213 27.62 -24.37 22.60
C ILE A 213 28.44 -23.53 21.63
N LYS A 214 27.74 -22.75 20.80
CA LYS A 214 28.33 -21.85 19.78
C LYS A 214 27.38 -20.74 19.40
N ILE A 215 27.95 -19.71 18.79
CA ILE A 215 27.21 -18.65 18.11
C ILE A 215 27.56 -18.72 16.62
N GLU A 216 26.54 -18.76 15.77
CA GLU A 216 26.70 -18.84 14.32
C GLU A 216 26.08 -17.59 13.70
N GLU A 217 26.93 -16.66 13.28
CA GLU A 217 26.49 -15.40 12.66
C GLU A 217 25.78 -15.66 11.34
N MET A 218 24.72 -14.94 11.08
CA MET A 218 23.93 -15.03 9.88
C MET A 218 23.30 -13.70 9.52
N THR A 219 22.90 -13.58 8.26
CA THR A 219 21.97 -12.54 7.81
C THR A 219 20.64 -13.21 7.54
N HIS A 220 19.57 -12.62 8.05
CA HIS A 220 18.23 -13.16 7.90
C HIS A 220 17.21 -12.06 7.65
N SER A 221 16.09 -12.43 7.08
CA SER A 221 14.97 -11.53 6.81
C SER A 221 14.19 -11.26 8.10
N VAL A 222 14.14 -10.00 8.53
CA VAL A 222 13.47 -9.55 9.76
C VAL A 222 12.34 -8.58 9.40
N GLY A 223 11.17 -8.80 10.00
CA GLY A 223 10.02 -7.91 9.83
C GLY A 223 10.17 -6.61 10.60
N HIS A 224 9.98 -5.49 9.91
CA HIS A 224 9.96 -4.14 10.48
C HIS A 224 8.58 -3.52 10.30
N SER A 225 8.15 -2.71 11.27
CA SER A 225 6.92 -1.94 11.16
C SER A 225 7.04 -0.87 10.08
N GLU A 226 6.10 -0.80 9.17
CA GLU A 226 6.01 0.29 8.20
C GLU A 226 5.83 1.65 8.89
N ARG A 227 5.23 1.67 10.09
CA ARG A 227 4.89 2.88 10.83
C ARG A 227 6.08 3.50 11.58
N SER A 228 6.85 2.68 12.29
CA SER A 228 7.91 3.14 13.20
C SER A 228 9.31 2.71 12.80
N ASP A 229 9.43 1.80 11.82
CA ASP A 229 10.66 1.11 11.43
C ASP A 229 11.24 0.17 12.51
N ALA A 230 10.55 0.01 13.64
CA ALA A 230 10.95 -0.91 14.68
C ALA A 230 10.83 -2.37 14.23
N VAL A 231 11.71 -3.24 14.73
CA VAL A 231 11.56 -4.69 14.57
C VAL A 231 10.24 -5.14 15.20
N VAL A 232 9.40 -5.78 14.39
CA VAL A 232 8.09 -6.28 14.83
C VAL A 232 8.26 -7.36 15.88
N GLU A 233 7.42 -7.31 16.91
CA GLU A 233 7.34 -8.36 17.93
C GLU A 233 6.14 -9.28 17.63
N PRO A 234 6.36 -10.60 17.43
CA PRO A 234 5.26 -11.56 17.48
C PRO A 234 4.67 -11.57 18.89
N TYR A 235 3.45 -11.11 19.06
CA TYR A 235 2.85 -10.83 20.35
C TYR A 235 1.46 -11.47 20.48
N LEU A 236 1.25 -12.21 21.57
CA LEU A 236 -0.04 -12.81 21.88
C LEU A 236 -1.02 -11.74 22.33
N SER A 237 -2.08 -11.53 21.57
CA SER A 237 -3.07 -10.50 21.88
C SER A 237 -4.48 -10.89 21.42
N LYS A 238 -5.47 -10.40 22.16
CA LYS A 238 -6.88 -10.53 21.81
C LYS A 238 -7.30 -9.35 20.95
N GLN A 239 -7.54 -9.60 19.67
CA GLN A 239 -7.81 -8.59 18.65
C GLN A 239 -9.09 -8.93 17.86
N TRP A 240 -9.57 -7.98 17.06
CA TRP A 240 -10.63 -8.18 16.10
C TRP A 240 -10.07 -8.59 14.73
N PHE A 241 -10.68 -9.57 14.09
CA PHE A 241 -10.25 -10.14 12.82
C PHE A 241 -11.40 -10.26 11.83
N VAL A 242 -11.08 -10.10 10.54
CA VAL A 242 -11.95 -10.49 9.41
C VAL A 242 -11.50 -11.85 8.89
N LYS A 243 -12.41 -12.80 8.76
CA LYS A 243 -12.19 -14.06 8.06
C LYS A 243 -12.07 -13.80 6.57
N MET A 244 -10.85 -13.81 6.07
CA MET A 244 -10.57 -13.37 4.71
C MET A 244 -10.87 -14.43 3.65
N ARG A 245 -10.76 -15.73 3.97
CA ARG A 245 -10.86 -16.78 2.94
C ARG A 245 -12.16 -16.72 2.12
N PRO A 246 -13.37 -16.62 2.71
CA PRO A 246 -14.60 -16.54 1.93
C PRO A 246 -14.69 -15.30 1.03
N LEU A 247 -14.17 -14.15 1.51
CA LEU A 247 -14.16 -12.89 0.77
C LEU A 247 -13.16 -12.94 -0.39
N ALA A 248 -11.98 -13.49 -0.14
CA ALA A 248 -10.94 -13.66 -1.16
C ALA A 248 -11.36 -14.64 -2.27
N ASP A 249 -11.99 -15.74 -1.94
CA ASP A 249 -12.51 -16.71 -2.92
C ASP A 249 -13.52 -16.04 -3.87
N ARG A 250 -14.34 -15.15 -3.33
CA ARG A 250 -15.31 -14.39 -4.14
C ARG A 250 -14.62 -13.43 -5.11
N VAL A 251 -13.54 -12.78 -4.69
CA VAL A 251 -12.72 -11.94 -5.59
C VAL A 251 -12.09 -12.78 -6.70
N LEU A 252 -11.47 -13.90 -6.34
CA LEU A 252 -10.83 -14.80 -7.31
C LEU A 252 -11.82 -15.35 -8.34
N GLU A 253 -13.04 -15.67 -7.91
CA GLU A 253 -14.09 -16.13 -8.81
C GLU A 253 -14.58 -15.00 -9.74
N ASN A 254 -14.78 -13.80 -9.21
CA ASN A 254 -15.16 -12.63 -10.02
C ASN A 254 -14.12 -12.29 -11.08
N GLN A 255 -12.82 -12.43 -10.78
CA GLN A 255 -11.73 -12.13 -11.73
C GLN A 255 -11.66 -13.12 -12.91
N LYS A 256 -12.30 -14.28 -12.82
CA LYS A 256 -12.42 -15.20 -13.97
C LYS A 256 -13.46 -14.75 -15.01
N ASN A 257 -14.39 -13.91 -14.61
CA ASN A 257 -15.47 -13.42 -15.50
C ASN A 257 -15.04 -12.12 -16.19
N LYS A 258 -14.91 -12.17 -17.51
CA LYS A 258 -14.45 -11.03 -18.33
C LYS A 258 -15.37 -9.79 -18.26
N GLU A 259 -16.65 -9.98 -17.98
CA GLU A 259 -17.62 -8.88 -17.95
C GLU A 259 -17.63 -8.14 -16.60
N THR A 260 -17.40 -8.87 -15.50
CA THR A 260 -17.53 -8.34 -14.15
C THR A 260 -16.21 -8.11 -13.44
N LYS A 261 -15.09 -8.60 -13.99
CA LYS A 261 -13.77 -8.44 -13.38
C LYS A 261 -13.30 -6.98 -13.34
N VAL A 262 -12.40 -6.68 -12.41
CA VAL A 262 -11.60 -5.46 -12.42
C VAL A 262 -10.51 -5.59 -13.49
N ASN A 263 -10.47 -4.66 -14.44
CA ASN A 263 -9.47 -4.63 -15.49
C ASN A 263 -8.25 -3.83 -15.04
N PHE A 264 -7.09 -4.46 -15.01
CA PHE A 264 -5.83 -3.79 -14.66
C PHE A 264 -5.12 -3.21 -15.88
N VAL A 265 -4.62 -2.01 -15.74
CA VAL A 265 -3.74 -1.37 -16.71
C VAL A 265 -2.43 -1.02 -15.99
N PRO A 266 -1.30 -1.71 -16.31
CA PRO A 266 -1.18 -2.82 -17.25
C PRO A 266 -1.73 -4.16 -16.68
N PRO A 267 -2.11 -5.12 -17.56
CA PRO A 267 -2.78 -6.36 -17.15
C PRO A 267 -1.97 -7.26 -16.19
N ARG A 268 -0.63 -7.13 -16.16
CA ARG A 268 0.23 -7.94 -15.28
C ARG A 268 -0.12 -7.82 -13.80
N TYR A 269 -0.69 -6.71 -13.35
CA TYR A 269 -1.04 -6.48 -11.94
C TYR A 269 -2.30 -7.24 -11.48
N GLU A 270 -3.07 -7.80 -12.40
CA GLU A 270 -4.12 -8.77 -12.04
C GLU A 270 -3.53 -10.00 -11.33
N LYS A 271 -2.34 -10.46 -11.77
CA LYS A 271 -1.64 -11.56 -11.11
C LYS A 271 -1.22 -11.18 -9.68
N THR A 272 -0.82 -9.94 -9.46
CA THR A 272 -0.47 -9.43 -8.12
C THR A 272 -1.71 -9.43 -7.21
N MET A 273 -2.84 -8.91 -7.68
CA MET A 273 -4.11 -8.95 -6.95
C MET A 273 -4.50 -10.39 -6.57
N ASN A 274 -4.51 -11.29 -7.55
CA ASN A 274 -4.89 -12.68 -7.34
C ASN A 274 -3.97 -13.39 -6.35
N HIS A 275 -2.65 -13.19 -6.47
CA HIS A 275 -1.68 -13.78 -5.57
C HIS A 275 -1.94 -13.40 -4.10
N TRP A 276 -2.18 -12.12 -3.80
CA TRP A 276 -2.51 -11.68 -2.45
C TRP A 276 -3.83 -12.26 -1.93
N MET A 277 -4.79 -12.52 -2.81
CA MET A 277 -6.05 -13.19 -2.43
C MET A 277 -5.84 -14.69 -2.20
N GLU A 278 -4.96 -15.34 -2.96
CA GLU A 278 -4.62 -16.77 -2.79
C GLU A 278 -3.93 -17.06 -1.46
N ILE A 279 -2.98 -16.20 -1.07
CA ILE A 279 -2.18 -16.38 0.16
C ILE A 279 -2.77 -15.68 1.40
N THR A 280 -4.00 -15.17 1.30
CA THR A 280 -4.58 -14.32 2.35
C THR A 280 -4.69 -15.03 3.69
N TYR A 281 -4.43 -14.29 4.76
CA TYR A 281 -4.66 -14.64 6.15
C TYR A 281 -5.82 -13.82 6.71
N ASP A 282 -6.34 -14.23 7.87
CA ASP A 282 -7.33 -13.41 8.57
C ASP A 282 -6.74 -12.03 8.90
N TRP A 283 -7.47 -11.00 8.56
CA TRP A 283 -7.03 -9.61 8.68
C TRP A 283 -7.30 -9.07 10.07
N CYS A 284 -6.25 -8.72 10.81
CA CYS A 284 -6.35 -8.01 12.08
C CYS A 284 -6.78 -6.55 11.82
N ILE A 285 -7.98 -6.18 12.28
CA ILE A 285 -8.61 -4.88 11.99
C ILE A 285 -8.61 -3.90 13.17
N SER A 286 -8.28 -4.33 14.38
CA SER A 286 -8.19 -3.45 15.54
C SER A 286 -6.83 -2.77 15.66
N ARG A 287 -6.83 -1.49 16.05
CA ARG A 287 -5.63 -0.69 16.28
C ARG A 287 -5.77 0.06 17.60
N GLN A 288 -4.69 0.10 18.36
CA GLN A 288 -4.58 0.81 19.63
C GLN A 288 -4.07 2.23 19.36
N LEU A 289 -4.88 3.01 18.64
CA LEU A 289 -4.59 4.38 18.23
C LEU A 289 -5.65 5.32 18.77
N TRP A 290 -5.28 6.57 18.94
CA TRP A 290 -6.20 7.59 19.40
C TRP A 290 -7.16 8.08 18.30
N TRP A 291 -6.72 8.08 17.04
CA TRP A 291 -7.47 8.62 15.92
C TRP A 291 -7.97 7.52 14.99
N GLY A 292 -9.26 7.51 14.71
CA GLY A 292 -9.88 6.55 13.80
C GLY A 292 -11.36 6.29 14.11
N HIS A 293 -11.97 5.34 13.40
CA HIS A 293 -13.31 4.85 13.68
C HIS A 293 -13.29 3.92 14.88
N GLN A 294 -13.92 4.31 15.97
CA GLN A 294 -14.02 3.48 17.17
C GLN A 294 -14.83 2.21 16.87
N ILE A 295 -14.37 1.09 17.36
CA ILE A 295 -15.01 -0.21 17.14
C ILE A 295 -16.39 -0.22 17.81
N PRO A 296 -17.48 -0.54 17.08
CA PRO A 296 -18.84 -0.54 17.60
C PRO A 296 -19.14 -1.83 18.36
N ALA A 297 -18.35 -2.11 19.40
CA ALA A 297 -18.49 -3.26 20.28
C ALA A 297 -18.49 -2.80 21.74
N TRP A 298 -19.28 -3.48 22.56
CA TRP A 298 -19.52 -3.14 23.96
C TRP A 298 -19.29 -4.38 24.83
N TYR A 299 -18.73 -4.17 26.00
CA TYR A 299 -18.37 -5.22 26.94
C TYR A 299 -19.04 -5.00 28.29
N LYS A 300 -19.56 -6.07 28.85
CA LYS A 300 -20.02 -6.17 30.23
C LYS A 300 -19.70 -7.56 30.75
N ASP A 301 -18.83 -7.61 31.75
CA ASP A 301 -18.27 -8.89 32.23
C ASP A 301 -17.66 -9.71 31.06
N ASP A 302 -18.11 -10.94 30.86
CA ASP A 302 -17.70 -11.81 29.77
C ASP A 302 -18.55 -11.67 28.48
N GLN A 303 -19.50 -10.73 28.48
CA GLN A 303 -20.43 -10.55 27.35
C GLN A 303 -19.87 -9.52 26.36
N VAL A 304 -20.09 -9.78 25.09
CA VAL A 304 -19.76 -8.87 23.97
C VAL A 304 -21.04 -8.58 23.20
N TYR A 305 -21.32 -7.31 23.03
CA TYR A 305 -22.42 -6.84 22.18
C TYR A 305 -21.85 -5.97 21.05
N VAL A 306 -22.28 -6.23 19.82
CA VAL A 306 -21.88 -5.45 18.64
C VAL A 306 -23.06 -4.63 18.13
N GLY A 307 -22.92 -3.33 18.13
CA GLY A 307 -23.95 -2.37 17.76
C GLY A 307 -23.49 -0.93 17.90
N ILE A 308 -24.20 -0.01 17.27
CA ILE A 308 -23.85 1.44 17.28
C ILE A 308 -23.98 2.02 18.69
N GLU A 309 -25.03 1.63 19.40
CA GLU A 309 -25.32 2.11 20.77
C GLU A 309 -25.19 0.96 21.76
N ALA A 310 -24.85 1.31 23.00
CA ALA A 310 -24.86 0.34 24.09
C ALA A 310 -26.24 -0.25 24.30
N PRO A 311 -26.36 -1.49 24.79
CA PRO A 311 -27.60 -2.01 25.33
C PRO A 311 -28.14 -1.10 26.44
N LYS A 312 -29.48 -1.08 26.63
CA LYS A 312 -30.15 -0.19 27.58
C LYS A 312 -29.80 -0.43 29.06
N GLU A 313 -29.21 -1.57 29.35
CA GLU A 313 -28.74 -1.91 30.71
C GLU A 313 -27.45 -1.19 31.05
N ASP A 314 -27.30 -0.78 32.31
CA ASP A 314 -26.07 -0.15 32.80
C ASP A 314 -24.87 -1.11 32.83
N GLY A 315 -23.67 -0.55 32.77
CA GLY A 315 -22.40 -1.27 32.97
C GLY A 315 -21.72 -1.74 31.67
N TRP A 316 -22.22 -1.36 30.50
CA TRP A 316 -21.56 -1.61 29.22
C TRP A 316 -20.49 -0.55 28.94
N THR A 317 -19.32 -1.01 28.52
CA THR A 317 -18.20 -0.14 28.11
C THR A 317 -17.85 -0.40 26.66
N GLN A 318 -17.71 0.65 25.86
CA GLN A 318 -17.32 0.52 24.45
C GLN A 318 -15.85 0.12 24.32
N ASP A 319 -15.54 -0.63 23.29
CA ASP A 319 -14.16 -0.94 22.90
C ASP A 319 -13.38 0.37 22.67
N THR A 320 -12.18 0.46 23.24
CA THR A 320 -11.33 1.66 23.12
C THR A 320 -10.50 1.67 21.85
N ASP A 321 -10.42 0.54 21.15
CA ASP A 321 -9.65 0.42 19.92
C ASP A 321 -10.39 1.06 18.74
N VAL A 322 -9.65 1.42 17.74
CA VAL A 322 -10.17 1.91 16.45
C VAL A 322 -9.92 0.88 15.35
N LEU A 323 -10.63 1.03 14.24
CA LEU A 323 -10.46 0.19 13.07
C LEU A 323 -9.22 0.61 12.28
N ASP A 324 -8.58 -0.37 11.63
CA ASP A 324 -7.54 -0.15 10.64
C ASP A 324 -8.00 0.86 9.59
N THR A 325 -7.11 1.79 9.22
CA THR A 325 -7.34 2.79 8.17
C THR A 325 -7.90 2.18 6.88
N TRP A 326 -7.40 1.02 6.49
CA TRP A 326 -7.84 0.35 5.27
C TRP A 326 -9.24 -0.27 5.36
N PHE A 327 -9.81 -0.37 6.54
CA PHE A 327 -11.19 -0.81 6.72
C PHE A 327 -12.18 0.21 6.18
N SER A 328 -12.02 1.47 6.55
CA SER A 328 -12.83 2.58 6.03
C SER A 328 -12.49 2.92 4.58
N SER A 329 -11.19 2.89 4.23
CA SER A 329 -10.72 3.17 2.86
C SER A 329 -11.26 2.17 1.84
N ALA A 330 -11.54 0.94 2.25
CA ALA A 330 -12.15 -0.08 1.40
C ALA A 330 -13.58 0.25 0.96
N LEU A 331 -14.27 1.13 1.67
CA LEU A 331 -15.65 1.51 1.38
C LEU A 331 -15.74 2.75 0.47
N TRP A 332 -14.62 3.41 0.20
CA TRP A 332 -14.57 4.70 -0.48
C TRP A 332 -15.36 4.75 -1.79
N PRO A 333 -15.33 3.74 -2.68
CA PRO A 333 -16.06 3.78 -3.95
C PRO A 333 -17.57 3.95 -3.83
N PHE A 334 -18.16 3.62 -2.71
CA PHE A 334 -19.62 3.67 -2.51
C PHE A 334 -20.05 4.44 -1.24
N SER A 335 -19.25 4.46 -0.19
CA SER A 335 -19.60 5.21 1.04
C SER A 335 -19.61 6.73 0.80
N THR A 336 -18.71 7.23 -0.07
CA THR A 336 -18.67 8.64 -0.47
C THR A 336 -19.89 9.10 -1.27
N MET A 337 -20.62 8.16 -1.84
CA MET A 337 -21.83 8.39 -2.63
C MET A 337 -23.12 8.16 -1.84
N GLY A 338 -23.03 8.19 -0.51
CA GLY A 338 -24.18 8.12 0.38
C GLY A 338 -24.60 6.72 0.82
N TRP A 339 -23.94 5.64 0.34
CA TRP A 339 -24.24 4.29 0.84
C TRP A 339 -24.10 4.23 2.37
N PRO A 340 -24.99 3.55 3.11
CA PRO A 340 -25.98 2.54 2.66
C PRO A 340 -27.28 3.10 2.05
N ASP A 341 -27.47 4.40 2.02
CA ASP A 341 -28.62 4.99 1.34
C ASP A 341 -28.41 4.96 -0.18
N THR A 342 -29.47 4.67 -0.94
CA THR A 342 -29.40 4.65 -2.40
C THR A 342 -29.81 6.02 -2.97
N CYS A 343 -28.89 6.97 -2.95
CA CYS A 343 -29.10 8.28 -3.56
C CYS A 343 -28.77 8.27 -5.08
N ASP A 344 -29.01 9.40 -5.74
CA ASP A 344 -28.82 9.51 -7.20
C ASP A 344 -27.35 9.41 -7.60
N ASP A 345 -26.43 9.92 -6.77
CA ASP A 345 -24.99 9.81 -7.02
C ASP A 345 -24.53 8.36 -6.99
N TYR A 346 -24.99 7.58 -6.01
CA TYR A 346 -24.70 6.15 -5.97
C TYR A 346 -25.19 5.41 -7.22
N LYS A 347 -26.44 5.67 -7.65
CA LYS A 347 -27.01 5.04 -8.83
C LYS A 347 -26.27 5.41 -10.13
N ARG A 348 -25.73 6.63 -10.17
CA ARG A 348 -25.04 7.16 -11.36
C ARG A 348 -23.58 6.73 -11.45
N TYR A 349 -22.86 6.72 -10.34
CA TYR A 349 -21.40 6.63 -10.32
C TYR A 349 -20.84 5.32 -9.77
N TYR A 350 -21.70 4.44 -9.24
CA TYR A 350 -21.26 3.11 -8.86
C TYR A 350 -21.74 2.06 -9.88
N PRO A 351 -20.87 1.14 -10.35
CA PRO A 351 -19.42 1.08 -10.12
C PRO A 351 -18.68 2.27 -10.75
N ASN A 352 -17.56 2.66 -10.14
CA ASN A 352 -16.73 3.73 -10.66
C ASN A 352 -16.10 3.32 -12.01
N ASN A 353 -15.82 4.30 -12.88
CA ASN A 353 -15.19 4.01 -14.18
C ASN A 353 -13.72 3.62 -14.02
N LEU A 354 -12.97 4.37 -13.19
CA LEU A 354 -11.53 4.27 -13.08
C LEU A 354 -11.06 4.50 -11.65
N LEU A 355 -10.17 3.61 -11.16
CA LEU A 355 -9.31 3.84 -10.03
C LEU A 355 -7.89 4.08 -10.51
N VAL A 356 -7.18 5.07 -9.95
CA VAL A 356 -5.76 5.32 -10.19
C VAL A 356 -5.01 5.16 -8.88
N THR A 357 -4.00 4.28 -8.84
CA THR A 357 -3.23 4.00 -7.61
C THR A 357 -1.85 3.43 -7.91
N GLY A 358 -0.96 3.47 -6.92
CA GLY A 358 0.33 2.79 -6.98
C GLY A 358 0.21 1.28 -6.85
N TYR A 359 1.19 0.55 -7.39
CA TYR A 359 1.23 -0.91 -7.30
C TYR A 359 1.46 -1.42 -5.87
N ASP A 360 2.09 -0.61 -5.03
CA ASP A 360 2.46 -0.95 -3.65
C ASP A 360 1.26 -1.08 -2.71
N ILE A 361 0.13 -0.47 -3.05
CA ILE A 361 -1.10 -0.56 -2.24
C ILE A 361 -2.21 -1.41 -2.88
N ILE A 362 -1.88 -2.28 -3.83
CA ILE A 362 -2.83 -3.26 -4.36
C ILE A 362 -3.40 -4.14 -3.23
N PRO A 363 -2.57 -4.75 -2.34
CA PRO A 363 -3.10 -5.57 -1.25
C PRO A 363 -3.90 -4.76 -0.22
N PHE A 364 -3.48 -3.53 0.05
CA PHE A 364 -4.10 -2.67 1.07
C PHE A 364 -5.42 -2.07 0.62
N TRP A 365 -5.49 -1.59 -0.61
CA TRP A 365 -6.61 -0.79 -1.07
C TRP A 365 -7.42 -1.47 -2.18
N VAL A 366 -6.80 -1.83 -3.30
CA VAL A 366 -7.51 -2.40 -4.45
C VAL A 366 -8.23 -3.69 -4.07
N ASN A 367 -7.54 -4.62 -3.40
CA ASN A 367 -8.13 -5.89 -2.95
C ASN A 367 -9.26 -5.66 -1.97
N ARG A 368 -9.07 -4.75 -1.01
CA ARG A 368 -10.06 -4.47 0.04
C ARG A 368 -11.30 -3.77 -0.49
N MET A 369 -11.15 -2.80 -1.40
CA MET A 369 -12.30 -2.22 -2.10
C MET A 369 -13.05 -3.27 -2.93
N THR A 370 -12.33 -4.18 -3.56
CA THR A 370 -12.94 -5.19 -4.42
C THR A 370 -13.76 -6.19 -3.61
N PHE A 371 -13.21 -6.77 -2.52
CA PHE A 371 -14.01 -7.72 -1.75
C PHE A 371 -15.18 -7.05 -1.01
N GLN A 372 -15.03 -5.81 -0.54
CA GLN A 372 -16.12 -5.08 0.09
C GLN A 372 -17.24 -4.73 -0.91
N GLY A 373 -16.87 -4.27 -2.10
CA GLY A 373 -17.84 -4.02 -3.16
C GLY A 373 -18.63 -5.27 -3.56
N LEU A 374 -17.94 -6.40 -3.74
CA LEU A 374 -18.58 -7.67 -4.03
C LEU A 374 -19.46 -8.17 -2.88
N GLU A 375 -19.01 -7.99 -1.63
CA GLU A 375 -19.75 -8.48 -0.45
C GLU A 375 -21.04 -7.68 -0.19
N PHE A 376 -20.98 -6.35 -0.30
CA PHE A 376 -22.11 -5.49 0.07
C PHE A 376 -22.99 -5.09 -1.11
N LEU A 377 -22.44 -5.06 -2.33
CA LEU A 377 -23.13 -4.56 -3.52
C LEU A 377 -23.24 -5.60 -4.64
N ASN A 378 -22.59 -6.75 -4.46
CA ASN A 378 -22.53 -7.83 -5.46
C ASN A 378 -22.00 -7.38 -6.82
N GLU A 379 -21.15 -6.35 -6.82
CA GLU A 379 -20.60 -5.74 -8.03
C GLU A 379 -19.18 -5.22 -7.75
N ARG A 380 -18.30 -5.22 -8.77
CA ARG A 380 -16.96 -4.64 -8.67
C ARG A 380 -17.04 -3.14 -8.34
N PRO A 381 -16.09 -2.62 -7.55
CA PRO A 381 -16.12 -1.21 -7.14
C PRO A 381 -15.77 -0.23 -8.27
N PHE A 382 -14.98 -0.66 -9.23
CA PHE A 382 -14.54 0.11 -10.41
C PHE A 382 -14.29 -0.83 -11.60
N LYS A 383 -14.46 -0.28 -12.80
CA LYS A 383 -14.25 -1.02 -14.04
C LYS A 383 -12.77 -1.23 -14.33
N ASP A 384 -12.02 -0.14 -14.39
CA ASP A 384 -10.60 -0.13 -14.71
C ASP A 384 -9.78 0.28 -13.50
N CYS A 385 -8.60 -0.33 -13.32
CA CYS A 385 -7.62 0.01 -12.31
C CYS A 385 -6.31 0.37 -13.02
N LEU A 386 -6.02 1.66 -13.13
CA LEU A 386 -4.77 2.17 -13.69
C LEU A 386 -3.70 2.21 -12.61
N ILE A 387 -2.68 1.40 -12.80
CA ILE A 387 -1.56 1.33 -11.87
C ILE A 387 -0.44 2.24 -12.35
N HIS A 388 0.00 3.14 -11.48
CA HIS A 388 1.21 3.92 -11.69
C HIS A 388 2.38 3.37 -10.88
N GLY A 389 3.61 3.70 -11.30
CA GLY A 389 4.81 3.42 -10.52
C GLY A 389 5.08 4.47 -9.44
N LEU A 390 6.15 4.27 -8.69
CA LEU A 390 6.60 5.20 -7.65
C LEU A 390 7.62 6.18 -8.21
N ILE A 391 7.64 7.39 -7.65
CA ILE A 391 8.70 8.36 -7.94
C ILE A 391 9.91 8.02 -7.08
N ARG A 392 11.07 7.88 -7.73
CA ARG A 392 12.35 7.55 -7.11
C ARG A 392 13.35 8.69 -7.28
N ASP A 393 14.33 8.74 -6.41
CA ASP A 393 15.44 9.70 -6.56
C ASP A 393 16.33 9.37 -7.77
N LYS A 394 17.29 10.23 -8.08
CA LYS A 394 18.25 10.02 -9.20
C LYS A 394 19.02 8.71 -9.12
N LYS A 395 19.21 8.16 -7.89
CA LYS A 395 19.89 6.88 -7.66
C LYS A 395 18.93 5.68 -7.73
N GLY A 396 17.65 5.91 -7.98
CA GLY A 396 16.61 4.88 -8.04
C GLY A 396 16.10 4.41 -6.68
N ARG A 397 16.39 5.12 -5.59
CA ARG A 397 15.93 4.79 -4.25
C ARG A 397 14.53 5.36 -4.00
N LYS A 398 13.72 4.66 -3.23
CA LYS A 398 12.42 5.18 -2.76
C LYS A 398 12.67 6.48 -1.97
N MET A 399 11.85 7.51 -2.23
CA MET A 399 11.91 8.75 -1.47
C MET A 399 11.33 8.53 -0.08
N SER A 400 12.03 8.96 0.95
CA SER A 400 11.59 8.87 2.33
C SER A 400 12.09 10.05 3.17
N LYS A 401 11.36 10.38 4.24
CA LYS A 401 11.76 11.42 5.19
C LYS A 401 13.09 11.10 5.86
N SER A 402 13.33 9.83 6.17
CA SER A 402 14.57 9.37 6.83
C SER A 402 15.82 9.51 5.95
N LEU A 403 15.67 9.40 4.63
CA LEU A 403 16.77 9.59 3.68
C LEU A 403 16.95 11.06 3.26
N GLY A 404 16.00 11.94 3.56
CA GLY A 404 16.04 13.34 3.17
C GLY A 404 16.14 13.54 1.65
N ASN A 405 15.71 12.58 0.84
CA ASN A 405 15.80 12.57 -0.62
C ASN A 405 14.45 12.91 -1.30
N GLY A 406 13.46 13.34 -0.54
CA GLY A 406 12.18 13.82 -1.05
C GLY A 406 12.33 15.16 -1.77
N ILE A 407 11.51 15.36 -2.80
CA ILE A 407 11.45 16.62 -3.57
C ILE A 407 10.07 17.21 -3.34
N ASP A 408 10.03 18.47 -2.93
CA ASP A 408 8.76 19.17 -2.76
C ASP A 408 8.23 19.58 -4.15
N PRO A 409 7.03 19.13 -4.55
CA PRO A 409 6.41 19.57 -5.80
C PRO A 409 6.23 21.08 -5.90
N MET A 410 6.05 21.78 -4.78
CA MET A 410 5.87 23.23 -4.77
C MET A 410 7.14 23.96 -5.20
N ASP A 411 8.33 23.51 -4.77
CA ASP A 411 9.61 24.06 -5.20
C ASP A 411 9.80 23.89 -6.72
N VAL A 412 9.42 22.74 -7.26
CA VAL A 412 9.49 22.45 -8.69
C VAL A 412 8.53 23.36 -9.49
N ILE A 413 7.32 23.56 -8.97
CA ILE A 413 6.33 24.46 -9.59
C ILE A 413 6.80 25.90 -9.57
N ASP A 414 7.41 26.36 -8.50
CA ASP A 414 7.94 27.73 -8.39
C ASP A 414 9.10 27.97 -9.38
N MET A 415 9.90 26.94 -9.70
CA MET A 415 11.01 27.05 -10.68
C MET A 415 10.56 26.88 -12.13
N TYR A 416 9.68 25.94 -12.43
CA TYR A 416 9.39 25.51 -13.81
C TYR A 416 7.92 25.60 -14.19
N GLY A 417 7.03 25.94 -13.26
CA GLY A 417 5.59 25.98 -13.46
C GLY A 417 4.91 24.60 -13.33
N ALA A 418 3.62 24.65 -13.01
CA ALA A 418 2.81 23.45 -12.79
C ALA A 418 2.71 22.57 -14.05
N ASP A 419 2.54 23.18 -15.23
CA ASP A 419 2.40 22.45 -16.49
C ASP A 419 3.64 21.61 -16.82
N SER A 420 4.85 22.10 -16.47
CA SER A 420 6.09 21.35 -16.66
C SER A 420 6.13 20.10 -15.80
N LEU A 421 5.78 20.21 -14.52
CA LEU A 421 5.71 19.07 -13.60
C LEU A 421 4.64 18.07 -14.02
N ARG A 422 3.45 18.54 -14.37
CA ARG A 422 2.33 17.70 -14.81
C ARG A 422 2.67 16.88 -16.04
N PHE A 423 3.19 17.52 -17.07
CA PHE A 423 3.58 16.84 -18.31
C PHE A 423 4.72 15.84 -18.06
N PHE A 424 5.72 16.21 -17.27
CA PHE A 424 6.80 15.30 -16.89
C PHE A 424 6.28 14.04 -16.17
N LEU A 425 5.44 14.22 -15.15
CA LEU A 425 4.95 13.09 -14.35
C LEU A 425 4.03 12.15 -15.14
N THR A 426 3.24 12.69 -16.06
CA THR A 426 2.25 11.90 -16.81
C THR A 426 2.79 11.25 -18.07
N THR A 427 3.83 11.81 -18.68
CA THR A 427 4.29 11.37 -20.01
C THR A 427 5.68 10.72 -20.03
N ASN A 428 6.44 10.73 -18.94
CA ASN A 428 7.82 10.22 -18.94
C ASN A 428 7.95 8.75 -18.54
N THR A 429 6.84 8.04 -18.29
CA THR A 429 6.89 6.62 -17.93
C THR A 429 5.62 5.89 -18.40
N ALA A 430 5.79 4.60 -18.73
CA ALA A 430 4.67 3.72 -19.03
C ALA A 430 3.88 3.36 -17.75
N PRO A 431 2.59 3.00 -17.85
CA PRO A 431 1.80 2.56 -16.71
C PRO A 431 2.47 1.45 -15.90
N GLY A 432 2.48 1.59 -14.58
CA GLY A 432 3.04 0.62 -13.63
C GLY A 432 4.56 0.58 -13.55
N MET A 433 5.27 1.50 -14.19
CA MET A 433 6.72 1.62 -14.12
C MET A 433 7.14 2.77 -13.22
N ASP A 434 8.18 2.55 -12.41
CA ASP A 434 8.75 3.61 -11.57
C ASP A 434 9.38 4.71 -12.42
N LEU A 435 9.24 5.95 -11.96
CA LEU A 435 9.80 7.14 -12.57
C LEU A 435 10.96 7.66 -11.70
N ARG A 436 12.15 7.75 -12.27
CA ARG A 436 13.25 8.48 -11.62
C ARG A 436 13.07 9.97 -11.85
N TYR A 437 13.00 10.73 -10.77
CA TYR A 437 12.96 12.18 -10.87
C TYR A 437 14.26 12.70 -11.47
N ASP A 438 14.12 13.50 -12.50
CA ASP A 438 15.23 14.16 -13.20
C ASP A 438 14.85 15.61 -13.51
N GLU A 439 15.49 16.54 -12.83
CA GLU A 439 15.24 17.97 -12.99
C GLU A 439 15.50 18.47 -14.42
N GLU A 440 16.50 17.89 -15.11
CA GLU A 440 16.80 18.26 -16.50
C GLU A 440 15.65 17.89 -17.46
N LYS A 441 14.93 16.81 -17.17
CA LYS A 441 13.74 16.45 -17.93
C LYS A 441 12.57 17.39 -17.65
N VAL A 442 12.40 17.84 -16.41
CA VAL A 442 11.39 18.87 -16.09
C VAL A 442 11.73 20.17 -16.81
N LYS A 443 12.99 20.57 -16.81
CA LYS A 443 13.49 21.74 -17.55
C LYS A 443 13.29 21.60 -19.06
N SER A 444 13.47 20.40 -19.62
CA SER A 444 13.18 20.14 -21.03
C SER A 444 11.71 20.36 -21.35
N THR A 445 10.81 19.96 -20.45
CA THR A 445 9.37 20.25 -20.60
C THR A 445 9.09 21.76 -20.53
N TRP A 446 9.73 22.48 -19.61
CA TRP A 446 9.62 23.93 -19.56
C TRP A 446 10.09 24.61 -20.87
N ASN A 447 11.17 24.11 -21.48
CA ASN A 447 11.60 24.58 -22.80
C ASN A 447 10.55 24.29 -23.90
N PHE A 448 9.88 23.13 -23.82
CA PHE A 448 8.80 22.80 -24.74
C PHE A 448 7.61 23.76 -24.60
N ILE A 449 7.22 24.10 -23.36
CA ILE A 449 6.17 25.10 -23.09
C ILE A 449 6.55 26.46 -23.66
N ASN A 450 7.80 26.89 -23.48
CA ASN A 450 8.29 28.13 -24.07
C ASN A 450 8.25 28.13 -25.62
N LYS A 451 8.54 26.97 -26.22
CA LYS A 451 8.41 26.79 -27.68
C LYS A 451 6.95 26.96 -28.14
N ILE A 452 6.00 26.33 -27.41
CA ILE A 452 4.56 26.48 -27.69
C ILE A 452 4.13 27.95 -27.56
N TRP A 453 4.55 28.62 -26.48
CA TRP A 453 4.24 30.02 -26.25
C TRP A 453 4.72 30.93 -27.39
N ASN A 454 5.98 30.78 -27.79
CA ASN A 454 6.55 31.57 -28.88
C ASN A 454 5.90 31.27 -30.23
N ALA A 455 5.59 30.02 -30.51
CA ALA A 455 4.85 29.63 -31.72
C ALA A 455 3.44 30.25 -31.74
N SER A 456 2.74 30.24 -30.62
CA SER A 456 1.42 30.86 -30.46
C SER A 456 1.45 32.35 -30.67
N ARG A 457 2.46 33.05 -30.11
CA ARG A 457 2.66 34.49 -30.35
C ARG A 457 2.85 34.78 -31.84
N PHE A 458 3.64 33.99 -32.55
CA PHE A 458 3.83 34.15 -34.00
C PHE A 458 2.49 33.97 -34.74
N VAL A 459 1.72 32.97 -34.41
CA VAL A 459 0.39 32.73 -35.05
C VAL A 459 -0.54 33.91 -34.77
N LEU A 460 -0.65 34.36 -33.52
CA LEU A 460 -1.49 35.50 -33.15
C LEU A 460 -1.09 36.80 -33.88
N MET A 461 0.20 37.07 -34.03
CA MET A 461 0.67 38.22 -34.82
C MET A 461 0.28 38.08 -36.30
N LYS A 462 0.33 36.88 -36.85
CA LYS A 462 -0.13 36.63 -38.26
C LYS A 462 -1.64 36.84 -38.42
N LEU A 463 -2.42 36.71 -37.36
CA LEU A 463 -3.88 36.83 -37.33
C LEU A 463 -4.39 38.23 -36.93
N GLU A 464 -3.50 39.22 -36.72
CA GLU A 464 -3.87 40.55 -36.22
C GLU A 464 -5.00 41.21 -36.99
N ASP A 465 -5.01 41.09 -38.35
CA ASP A 465 -6.03 41.64 -39.22
C ASP A 465 -7.06 40.58 -39.72
N PHE A 466 -6.99 39.35 -39.18
CA PHE A 466 -7.84 38.23 -39.61
C PHE A 466 -9.16 38.23 -38.85
N LYS A 467 -10.29 38.07 -39.56
CA LYS A 467 -11.62 38.02 -38.97
C LYS A 467 -12.22 36.64 -39.15
N GLU A 468 -13.22 36.32 -38.37
CA GLU A 468 -13.90 35.02 -38.43
C GLU A 468 -14.50 34.74 -39.83
N GLU A 469 -15.03 35.78 -40.47
CA GLU A 469 -15.55 35.69 -41.83
C GLU A 469 -14.51 35.39 -42.93
N ASP A 470 -13.22 35.64 -42.61
CA ASP A 470 -12.12 35.34 -43.53
C ASP A 470 -11.68 33.88 -43.50
N TYR A 471 -12.20 33.08 -42.58
CA TYR A 471 -11.80 31.69 -42.41
C TYR A 471 -12.21 30.87 -43.64
N THR A 472 -11.22 30.23 -44.28
CA THR A 472 -11.43 29.35 -45.44
C THR A 472 -10.34 28.28 -45.53
N LEU A 473 -10.72 27.07 -45.89
CA LEU A 473 -9.83 25.97 -46.24
C LEU A 473 -9.85 25.65 -47.74
N ASP A 474 -10.27 26.61 -48.56
CA ASP A 474 -10.24 26.49 -50.01
C ASP A 474 -8.83 26.78 -50.55
N ASN A 475 -8.47 26.12 -51.65
CA ASN A 475 -7.18 26.34 -52.34
C ASN A 475 -5.96 26.05 -51.47
N LEU A 476 -5.98 24.95 -50.70
CA LEU A 476 -4.86 24.50 -49.88
C LEU A 476 -3.61 24.26 -50.72
N LYS A 477 -2.48 24.79 -50.23
CA LYS A 477 -1.14 24.51 -50.78
C LYS A 477 -0.67 23.10 -50.33
N GLU A 478 0.36 22.57 -50.93
CA GLU A 478 0.87 21.24 -50.57
C GLU A 478 1.32 21.16 -49.10
N GLU A 479 1.95 22.19 -48.57
CA GLU A 479 2.33 22.32 -47.17
C GLU A 479 1.11 22.41 -46.24
N ASP A 480 0.03 23.07 -46.64
CA ASP A 480 -1.25 23.13 -45.90
C ASP A 480 -1.87 21.73 -45.78
N LYS A 481 -1.96 21.02 -46.92
CA LYS A 481 -2.45 19.65 -46.98
C LYS A 481 -1.59 18.72 -46.12
N TRP A 482 -0.27 18.90 -46.19
CA TRP A 482 0.67 18.10 -45.43
C TRP A 482 0.45 18.26 -43.91
N ILE A 483 0.43 19.50 -43.40
CA ILE A 483 0.27 19.73 -41.94
C ILE A 483 -1.12 19.29 -41.45
N LEU A 484 -2.18 19.50 -42.21
CA LEU A 484 -3.54 19.04 -41.89
C LEU A 484 -3.63 17.51 -41.86
N ASN A 485 -2.95 16.81 -42.77
CA ASN A 485 -2.87 15.35 -42.76
C ASN A 485 -2.06 14.86 -41.55
N ARG A 486 -0.94 15.50 -41.20
CA ARG A 486 -0.17 15.21 -40.00
C ARG A 486 -0.99 15.45 -38.74
N LEU A 487 -1.74 16.55 -38.67
CA LEU A 487 -2.66 16.86 -37.57
C LEU A 487 -3.70 15.75 -37.38
N ASN A 488 -4.39 15.36 -38.46
CA ASN A 488 -5.41 14.31 -38.41
C ASN A 488 -4.83 12.96 -37.96
N THR A 489 -3.62 12.63 -38.39
CA THR A 489 -2.92 11.41 -37.95
C THR A 489 -2.58 11.50 -36.47
N THR A 490 -2.08 12.64 -36.02
CA THR A 490 -1.74 12.90 -34.61
C THR A 490 -2.98 12.82 -33.72
N ILE A 491 -4.11 13.43 -34.12
CA ILE A 491 -5.37 13.36 -33.36
C ILE A 491 -5.80 11.91 -33.17
N LYS A 492 -5.79 11.10 -34.26
CA LYS A 492 -6.15 9.67 -34.18
C LYS A 492 -5.24 8.88 -33.24
N GLU A 493 -3.93 9.13 -33.31
CA GLU A 493 -2.94 8.46 -32.46
C GLU A 493 -3.07 8.86 -31.00
N VAL A 494 -3.23 10.15 -30.72
CA VAL A 494 -3.46 10.69 -29.37
C VAL A 494 -4.73 10.09 -28.78
N THR A 495 -5.86 10.15 -29.49
CA THR A 495 -7.14 9.60 -29.01
C THR A 495 -7.04 8.11 -28.70
N LYS A 496 -6.46 7.33 -29.63
CA LYS A 496 -6.27 5.88 -29.45
C LYS A 496 -5.43 5.54 -28.19
N ASN A 497 -4.37 6.30 -27.93
CA ASN A 497 -3.48 6.04 -26.79
C ASN A 497 -4.04 6.63 -25.49
N MET A 498 -4.81 7.73 -25.54
CA MET A 498 -5.58 8.22 -24.36
C MET A 498 -6.59 7.17 -23.89
N ASP A 499 -7.32 6.54 -24.80
CA ASP A 499 -8.28 5.48 -24.47
C ASP A 499 -7.63 4.23 -23.81
N LYS A 500 -6.32 4.06 -24.01
CA LYS A 500 -5.53 2.97 -23.42
C LYS A 500 -4.74 3.37 -22.18
N TYR A 501 -4.82 4.63 -21.78
CA TYR A 501 -4.00 5.22 -20.70
C TYR A 501 -2.48 5.20 -21.00
N ASP A 502 -2.08 5.12 -22.30
CA ASP A 502 -0.67 5.14 -22.73
C ASP A 502 -0.15 6.60 -22.86
N PHE A 503 -0.22 7.37 -21.77
CA PHE A 503 0.09 8.80 -21.76
C PHE A 503 1.51 9.12 -22.20
N HIS A 504 2.48 8.22 -21.99
CA HIS A 504 3.85 8.39 -22.45
C HIS A 504 3.94 8.39 -23.99
N ILE A 505 3.12 7.59 -24.67
CA ILE A 505 3.03 7.60 -26.14
C ILE A 505 2.38 8.91 -26.60
N VAL A 506 1.30 9.33 -25.91
CA VAL A 506 0.63 10.61 -26.20
C VAL A 506 1.61 11.78 -26.09
N GLY A 507 2.39 11.84 -25.00
CA GLY A 507 3.38 12.89 -24.79
C GLY A 507 4.44 12.96 -25.88
N ASN A 508 5.00 11.83 -26.29
CA ASN A 508 5.96 11.76 -27.38
C ASN A 508 5.34 12.17 -28.73
N THR A 509 4.14 11.66 -29.02
CA THR A 509 3.42 11.99 -30.26
C THR A 509 3.13 13.50 -30.36
N LEU A 510 2.69 14.11 -29.25
CA LEU A 510 2.44 15.56 -29.20
C LEU A 510 3.74 16.38 -29.31
N TYR A 511 4.78 15.94 -28.62
CA TYR A 511 6.08 16.62 -28.69
C TYR A 511 6.63 16.64 -30.13
N ASP A 512 6.63 15.48 -30.81
CA ASP A 512 7.14 15.36 -32.17
C ASP A 512 6.32 16.16 -33.17
N PHE A 513 5.00 16.13 -33.05
CA PHE A 513 4.12 16.91 -33.94
C PHE A 513 4.27 18.42 -33.70
N VAL A 514 4.20 18.86 -32.44
CA VAL A 514 4.23 20.30 -32.12
C VAL A 514 5.60 20.90 -32.42
N TRP A 515 6.66 20.27 -31.94
CA TRP A 515 8.01 20.80 -32.13
C TRP A 515 8.49 20.58 -33.55
N GLY A 516 8.48 19.34 -34.03
CA GLY A 516 9.07 18.94 -35.30
C GLY A 516 8.26 19.33 -36.53
N ASP A 517 6.97 19.01 -36.53
CA ASP A 517 6.13 19.24 -37.73
C ASP A 517 5.55 20.67 -37.75
N PHE A 518 4.96 21.13 -36.63
CA PHE A 518 4.32 22.43 -36.61
C PHE A 518 5.34 23.58 -36.48
N CYS A 519 6.16 23.60 -35.42
CA CYS A 519 7.05 24.71 -35.16
C CYS A 519 8.23 24.79 -36.15
N ASP A 520 8.96 23.69 -36.34
CA ASP A 520 10.21 23.72 -37.11
C ASP A 520 9.98 23.67 -38.61
N LYS A 521 8.80 23.19 -39.09
CA LYS A 521 8.51 23.09 -40.52
C LYS A 521 7.37 24.01 -40.95
N TYR A 522 6.16 23.75 -40.47
CA TYR A 522 4.99 24.45 -41.01
C TYR A 522 4.99 25.96 -40.71
N ILE A 523 5.34 26.36 -39.48
CA ILE A 523 5.47 27.79 -39.15
C ILE A 523 6.51 28.48 -40.03
N GLU A 524 7.64 27.83 -40.30
CA GLU A 524 8.68 28.41 -41.16
C GLU A 524 8.19 28.55 -42.59
N LEU A 525 7.51 27.55 -43.14
CA LEU A 525 6.90 27.61 -44.48
C LEU A 525 5.81 28.68 -44.56
N SER A 526 4.97 28.81 -43.52
CA SER A 526 3.88 29.79 -43.47
C SER A 526 4.35 31.26 -43.53
N LYS A 527 5.62 31.53 -43.26
CA LYS A 527 6.20 32.87 -43.31
C LYS A 527 6.18 33.46 -44.74
N PHE A 528 6.20 32.59 -45.77
CA PHE A 528 6.20 33.01 -47.16
C PHE A 528 4.80 33.43 -47.66
N TYR A 529 3.75 33.20 -46.88
CA TYR A 529 2.37 33.44 -47.28
C TYR A 529 1.64 34.35 -46.29
N ASN A 530 0.72 35.15 -46.78
CA ASN A 530 -0.14 36.02 -45.96
C ASN A 530 -1.62 35.97 -46.41
N ASP A 531 -2.01 34.89 -47.04
CA ASP A 531 -3.39 34.68 -47.47
C ASP A 531 -4.27 34.08 -46.38
N ASN A 532 -5.58 34.21 -46.51
CA ASN A 532 -6.56 33.74 -45.54
C ASN A 532 -6.54 32.22 -45.34
N THR A 533 -6.24 31.43 -46.38
CA THR A 533 -6.11 29.99 -46.29
C THR A 533 -4.98 29.58 -45.33
N THR A 534 -3.78 30.16 -45.49
CA THR A 534 -2.64 29.90 -44.56
C THR A 534 -2.97 30.32 -43.14
N LYS A 535 -3.60 31.49 -42.94
CA LYS A 535 -4.05 31.96 -41.63
C LYS A 535 -5.09 30.99 -41.01
N SER A 536 -6.02 30.51 -41.78
CA SER A 536 -7.05 29.53 -41.34
C SER A 536 -6.42 28.19 -40.94
N VAL A 537 -5.41 27.71 -41.66
CA VAL A 537 -4.70 26.49 -41.31
C VAL A 537 -3.89 26.68 -40.03
N LEU A 538 -3.18 27.83 -39.85
CA LEU A 538 -2.44 28.13 -38.63
C LEU A 538 -3.32 28.13 -37.40
N ILE A 539 -4.47 28.81 -37.41
CA ILE A 539 -5.40 28.86 -36.29
C ILE A 539 -6.00 27.48 -36.00
N ARG A 540 -6.36 26.74 -37.06
CA ARG A 540 -6.90 25.39 -36.91
C ARG A 540 -5.92 24.47 -36.23
N VAL A 541 -4.67 24.41 -36.70
CA VAL A 541 -3.64 23.53 -36.14
C VAL A 541 -3.30 23.93 -34.69
N LEU A 542 -3.12 25.23 -34.43
CA LEU A 542 -2.84 25.71 -33.08
C LEU A 542 -3.98 25.36 -32.11
N THR A 543 -5.23 25.61 -32.51
CA THR A 543 -6.41 25.29 -31.66
C THR A 543 -6.45 23.81 -31.29
N ASP A 544 -6.24 22.91 -32.24
CA ASP A 544 -6.28 21.47 -32.01
C ASP A 544 -5.06 21.01 -31.19
N ILE A 545 -3.88 21.61 -31.33
CA ILE A 545 -2.72 21.40 -30.45
C ILE A 545 -3.07 21.76 -29.01
N LEU A 546 -3.64 22.95 -28.78
CA LEU A 546 -4.02 23.40 -27.44
C LEU A 546 -5.03 22.44 -26.78
N LYS A 547 -6.02 21.97 -27.55
CA LYS A 547 -7.02 21.00 -27.06
C LYS A 547 -6.38 19.65 -26.68
N MET A 548 -5.43 19.14 -27.48
CA MET A 548 -4.75 17.87 -27.18
C MET A 548 -3.80 17.98 -26.00
N LEU A 549 -3.16 19.15 -25.80
CA LEU A 549 -2.24 19.40 -24.68
C LEU A 549 -2.96 19.75 -23.38
N HIS A 550 -4.18 20.27 -23.43
CA HIS A 550 -4.89 20.82 -22.26
C HIS A 550 -5.00 19.86 -21.07
N PRO A 551 -5.28 18.55 -21.25
CA PRO A 551 -5.31 17.63 -20.11
C PRO A 551 -3.99 17.54 -19.34
N PHE A 552 -2.87 17.81 -19.99
CA PHE A 552 -1.53 17.75 -19.42
C PHE A 552 -1.02 19.12 -18.95
N MET A 553 -1.32 20.18 -19.71
CA MET A 553 -0.81 21.55 -19.54
C MET A 553 -1.95 22.57 -19.48
N PRO A 554 -2.83 22.51 -18.46
CA PRO A 554 -4.06 23.32 -18.44
C PRO A 554 -3.81 24.82 -18.39
N TYR A 555 -2.75 25.28 -17.73
CA TYR A 555 -2.52 26.72 -17.53
C TYR A 555 -2.08 27.43 -18.80
N VAL A 556 -1.02 26.96 -19.45
CA VAL A 556 -0.50 27.61 -20.67
C VAL A 556 -1.49 27.49 -21.85
N THR A 557 -2.17 26.36 -21.94
CA THR A 557 -3.13 26.15 -23.03
C THR A 557 -4.39 27.01 -22.89
N GLU A 558 -4.90 27.16 -21.66
CA GLU A 558 -6.04 28.05 -21.38
C GLU A 558 -5.70 29.50 -21.64
N GLU A 559 -4.53 29.96 -21.18
CA GLU A 559 -4.07 31.34 -21.41
C GLU A 559 -3.97 31.65 -22.91
N ILE A 560 -3.33 30.79 -23.69
CA ILE A 560 -3.19 30.99 -25.13
C ILE A 560 -4.56 30.91 -25.84
N TYR A 561 -5.43 30.00 -25.42
CA TYR A 561 -6.74 29.84 -26.04
C TYR A 561 -7.65 31.05 -25.81
N GLY A 562 -7.50 31.75 -24.69
CA GLY A 562 -8.23 32.97 -24.35
C GLY A 562 -7.75 34.23 -25.07
N MET A 563 -6.57 34.21 -25.71
CA MET A 563 -6.02 35.30 -26.49
C MET A 563 -6.67 35.41 -27.87
#